data_58482a09590e591a754821389f08e09f
#
_entry.id   58482a09590e591a754821389f08e09f
#
_cell.length_a   1.000
_cell.length_b   1.000
_cell.length_c   1.000
_cell.angle_alpha   90.00
_cell.angle_beta   90.00
_cell.angle_gamma   90.00
#
_symmetry.space_group_name_H-M   'P 1'
#
loop_
_entity.id
_entity.type
_entity.pdbx_description
1 polymer ?
#
loop_
_entity_poly.entity_id
_entity_poly.type
_entity_poly.pdbx_seq_one_letter_code
_entity_poly.pdbx_strand_id
1 'polypeptide(L)'
;MAIIKCKMCGGDVELAPDKTFGTCDYCGSTMTFPKVDDEQRAAMFNRGNHFRRTGEFDKALAVYERIVQEDENDAEAHWCCALCRFGIEYVEDPATYEYIPTCHRASFDSILEDVDYLAAVEHSDGITRRQYQKDAAKIAEVQRGILATSQHEEPFDVFICYKETDDTTHVRYVPFLLHRSFLQ
;
A
#
# COMPACT_ATOMS: atom_id res chain seq x y z
N MET A 1 0.23 22.45 -15.83
CA MET A 1 0.29 20.98 -15.79
C MET A 1 0.97 20.59 -14.49
N ALA A 2 0.33 19.76 -13.68
CA ALA A 2 0.92 19.30 -12.44
C ALA A 2 1.72 18.01 -12.69
N ILE A 3 2.84 17.85 -11.98
CA ILE A 3 3.66 16.64 -12.03
C ILE A 3 3.38 15.81 -10.78
N ILE A 4 2.88 14.60 -10.99
CA ILE A 4 2.64 13.62 -9.92
C ILE A 4 3.65 12.49 -10.05
N LYS A 5 4.22 12.07 -8.93
CA LYS A 5 5.06 10.88 -8.88
C LYS A 5 4.20 9.62 -8.98
N CYS A 6 4.55 8.73 -9.89
CA CYS A 6 3.90 7.44 -10.01
C CYS A 6 3.90 6.70 -8.67
N LYS A 7 2.74 6.22 -8.23
CA LYS A 7 2.61 5.52 -6.95
C LYS A 7 3.23 4.11 -6.95
N MET A 8 3.57 3.57 -8.12
CA MET A 8 4.28 2.31 -8.29
C MET A 8 5.81 2.55 -8.33
N CYS A 9 6.32 3.09 -9.42
CA CYS A 9 7.77 3.22 -9.67
C CYS A 9 8.40 4.56 -9.23
N GLY A 10 7.60 5.60 -8.94
CA GLY A 10 8.08 6.93 -8.57
C GLY A 10 8.47 7.83 -9.74
N GLY A 11 8.35 7.39 -11.00
CA GLY A 11 8.58 8.21 -12.19
C GLY A 11 7.61 9.38 -12.29
N ASP A 12 7.99 10.42 -13.04
CA ASP A 12 7.15 11.61 -13.22
C ASP A 12 6.00 11.33 -14.18
N VAL A 13 4.80 11.72 -13.80
CA VAL A 13 3.61 11.63 -14.63
C VAL A 13 3.01 13.03 -14.78
N GLU A 14 2.95 13.50 -16.01
CA GLU A 14 2.30 14.76 -16.34
C GLU A 14 0.78 14.55 -16.43
N LEU A 15 0.03 15.27 -15.60
CA LEU A 15 -1.42 15.18 -15.57
C LEU A 15 -2.07 16.36 -16.24
N ALA A 16 -3.00 16.07 -17.15
CA ALA A 16 -4.01 17.03 -17.55
C ALA A 16 -4.99 17.29 -16.41
N PRO A 17 -5.59 18.48 -16.28
CA PRO A 17 -6.40 18.87 -15.11
C PRO A 17 -7.51 17.90 -14.69
N ASP A 18 -8.14 17.23 -15.65
CA ASP A 18 -9.27 16.32 -15.39
C ASP A 18 -8.91 14.83 -15.50
N LYS A 19 -7.62 14.52 -15.60
CA LYS A 19 -7.17 13.14 -15.78
C LYS A 19 -7.06 12.43 -14.44
N THR A 20 -8.02 11.56 -14.12
CA THR A 20 -8.06 10.75 -12.89
C THR A 20 -7.59 9.31 -13.08
N PHE A 21 -7.29 8.90 -14.32
CA PHE A 21 -6.90 7.55 -14.68
C PHE A 21 -5.94 7.55 -15.86
N GLY A 22 -4.97 6.64 -15.87
CA GLY A 22 -4.02 6.52 -16.97
C GLY A 22 -2.88 5.55 -16.71
N THR A 23 -1.94 5.53 -17.64
CA THR A 23 -0.76 4.66 -17.62
C THR A 23 0.49 5.49 -17.39
N CYS A 24 1.40 4.98 -16.56
CA CYS A 24 2.71 5.58 -16.35
C CYS A 24 3.63 5.21 -17.52
N ASP A 25 4.25 6.20 -18.15
CA ASP A 25 5.14 5.98 -19.30
C ASP A 25 6.46 5.28 -18.91
N TYR A 26 6.83 5.28 -17.61
CA TYR A 26 8.05 4.66 -17.11
C TYR A 26 7.90 3.18 -16.80
N CYS A 27 6.81 2.78 -16.12
CA CYS A 27 6.61 1.40 -15.68
C CYS A 27 5.46 0.68 -16.38
N GLY A 28 4.72 1.36 -17.25
CA GLY A 28 3.57 0.77 -17.96
C GLY A 28 2.35 0.47 -17.08
N SER A 29 2.43 0.69 -15.77
CA SER A 29 1.31 0.41 -14.86
C SER A 29 0.16 1.38 -15.06
N THR A 30 -1.05 0.84 -15.15
CA THR A 30 -2.29 1.62 -15.20
C THR A 30 -2.77 1.87 -13.79
N MET A 31 -3.11 3.12 -13.47
CA MET A 31 -3.48 3.54 -12.13
C MET A 31 -4.41 4.75 -12.13
N THR A 32 -4.97 5.03 -10.97
CA THR A 32 -5.72 6.25 -10.70
C THR A 32 -4.80 7.39 -10.28
N PHE A 33 -5.24 8.62 -10.52
CA PHE A 33 -4.53 9.84 -10.17
C PHE A 33 -5.45 10.79 -9.40
N PRO A 34 -4.87 11.64 -8.51
CA PRO A 34 -5.64 12.68 -7.85
C PRO A 34 -6.10 13.75 -8.86
N LYS A 35 -7.23 14.38 -8.57
CA LYS A 35 -7.58 15.64 -9.21
C LYS A 35 -6.66 16.71 -8.63
N VAL A 36 -5.77 17.23 -9.45
CA VAL A 36 -4.79 18.23 -9.01
C VAL A 36 -5.16 19.58 -9.64
N ASP A 37 -5.63 20.48 -8.81
CA ASP A 37 -6.01 21.86 -9.14
C ASP A 37 -4.89 22.86 -8.87
N ASP A 38 -3.97 22.52 -7.94
CA ASP A 38 -2.82 23.35 -7.59
C ASP A 38 -1.54 22.55 -7.30
N GLU A 39 -0.40 23.25 -7.20
CA GLU A 39 0.92 22.67 -6.93
C GLU A 39 1.04 22.17 -5.48
N GLN A 40 0.33 22.77 -4.53
CA GLN A 40 0.37 22.38 -3.13
C GLN A 40 -0.26 20.98 -2.94
N ARG A 41 -1.41 20.76 -3.57
CA ARG A 41 -2.09 19.46 -3.56
C ARG A 41 -1.23 18.39 -4.22
N ALA A 42 -0.61 18.70 -5.37
CA ALA A 42 0.35 17.81 -6.03
C ALA A 42 1.53 17.44 -5.10
N ALA A 43 2.09 18.42 -4.39
CA ALA A 43 3.20 18.20 -3.46
C ALA A 43 2.79 17.29 -2.29
N MET A 44 1.56 17.43 -1.76
CA MET A 44 1.05 16.56 -0.70
C MET A 44 0.92 15.10 -1.18
N PHE A 45 0.31 14.86 -2.33
CA PHE A 45 0.25 13.51 -2.92
C PHE A 45 1.63 12.92 -3.19
N ASN A 46 2.56 13.72 -3.73
CA ASN A 46 3.93 13.27 -3.98
C ASN A 46 4.65 12.88 -2.69
N ARG A 47 4.45 13.63 -1.61
CA ARG A 47 5.00 13.33 -0.29
C ARG A 47 4.40 12.06 0.29
N GLY A 48 3.08 11.89 0.23
CA GLY A 48 2.39 10.68 0.67
C GLY A 48 2.86 9.44 -0.11
N ASN A 49 2.94 9.55 -1.44
CA ASN A 49 3.44 8.50 -2.32
C ASN A 49 4.90 8.13 -2.00
N HIS A 50 5.75 9.11 -1.67
CA HIS A 50 7.12 8.84 -1.25
C HIS A 50 7.14 8.00 0.04
N PHE A 51 6.45 8.42 1.10
CA PHE A 51 6.39 7.70 2.36
C PHE A 51 5.84 6.28 2.19
N ARG A 52 4.82 6.09 1.36
CA ARG A 52 4.26 4.77 1.10
C ARG A 52 5.26 3.84 0.42
N ARG A 53 6.02 4.33 -0.59
CA ARG A 53 7.07 3.54 -1.26
C ARG A 53 8.29 3.24 -0.38
N THR A 54 8.50 4.01 0.68
CA THR A 54 9.58 3.75 1.66
C THR A 54 9.09 2.95 2.88
N GLY A 55 7.87 2.41 2.84
CA GLY A 55 7.29 1.62 3.93
C GLY A 55 6.85 2.43 5.15
N GLU A 56 6.90 3.77 5.08
CA GLU A 56 6.53 4.67 6.17
C GLU A 56 5.01 4.95 6.15
N PHE A 57 4.21 3.88 6.23
CA PHE A 57 2.76 3.93 6.02
C PHE A 57 2.02 4.88 6.96
N ASP A 58 2.44 5.01 8.24
CA ASP A 58 1.79 5.92 9.18
C ASP A 58 2.03 7.39 8.82
N LYS A 59 3.23 7.72 8.33
CA LYS A 59 3.51 9.08 7.84
C LYS A 59 2.76 9.39 6.54
N ALA A 60 2.64 8.39 5.66
CA ALA A 60 1.86 8.51 4.44
C ALA A 60 0.37 8.72 4.77
N LEU A 61 -0.19 7.92 5.68
CA LEU A 61 -1.57 8.02 6.14
C LEU A 61 -1.88 9.43 6.67
N ALA A 62 -1.04 9.96 7.56
CA ALA A 62 -1.23 11.31 8.10
C ALA A 62 -1.25 12.41 7.03
N VAL A 63 -0.50 12.23 5.94
CA VAL A 63 -0.54 13.17 4.80
C VAL A 63 -1.86 13.07 4.04
N TYR A 64 -2.33 11.85 3.74
CA TYR A 64 -3.58 11.65 3.01
C TYR A 64 -4.82 12.02 3.83
N GLU A 65 -4.85 11.70 5.13
CA GLU A 65 -5.91 12.14 6.05
C GLU A 65 -6.05 13.67 6.08
N ARG A 66 -4.94 14.39 5.98
CA ARG A 66 -5.00 15.85 5.87
C ARG A 66 -5.65 16.30 4.56
N ILE A 67 -5.39 15.61 3.45
CA ILE A 67 -6.07 15.92 2.17
C ILE A 67 -7.58 15.65 2.30
N VAL A 68 -7.96 14.53 2.93
CA VAL A 68 -9.38 14.20 3.20
C VAL A 68 -10.03 15.25 4.11
N GLN A 69 -9.32 15.80 5.11
CA GLN A 69 -9.84 16.88 5.96
C GLN A 69 -10.09 18.18 5.19
N GLU A 70 -9.31 18.44 4.14
CA GLU A 70 -9.48 19.62 3.25
C GLU A 70 -10.58 19.38 2.20
N ASP A 71 -10.75 18.13 1.74
CA ASP A 71 -11.78 17.71 0.77
C ASP A 71 -12.25 16.29 1.07
N GLU A 72 -13.37 16.17 1.75
CA GLU A 72 -13.99 14.90 2.15
C GLU A 72 -14.46 14.04 0.95
N ASN A 73 -14.50 14.61 -0.24
CA ASN A 73 -14.90 13.92 -1.46
C ASN A 73 -13.71 13.52 -2.35
N ASP A 74 -12.47 13.68 -1.88
CA ASP A 74 -11.30 13.26 -2.63
C ASP A 74 -11.16 11.73 -2.66
N ALA A 75 -11.67 11.13 -3.71
CA ALA A 75 -11.64 9.67 -3.91
C ALA A 75 -10.22 9.08 -3.89
N GLU A 76 -9.22 9.79 -4.45
CA GLU A 76 -7.84 9.29 -4.48
C GLU A 76 -7.17 9.37 -3.11
N ALA A 77 -7.46 10.41 -2.33
CA ALA A 77 -6.95 10.52 -0.96
C ALA A 77 -7.51 9.41 -0.07
N HIS A 78 -8.81 9.13 -0.14
CA HIS A 78 -9.44 8.00 0.54
C HIS A 78 -8.83 6.66 0.12
N TRP A 79 -8.66 6.43 -1.19
CA TRP A 79 -8.00 5.23 -1.69
C TRP A 79 -6.58 5.07 -1.10
N CYS A 80 -5.80 6.15 -1.08
CA CYS A 80 -4.47 6.14 -0.50
C CYS A 80 -4.47 5.89 1.02
N CYS A 81 -5.47 6.38 1.77
CA CYS A 81 -5.65 6.06 3.19
C CYS A 81 -5.87 4.55 3.40
N ALA A 82 -6.76 3.93 2.61
CA ALA A 82 -6.97 2.50 2.66
C ALA A 82 -5.68 1.72 2.37
N LEU A 83 -4.94 2.08 1.30
CA LEU A 83 -3.65 1.44 1.00
C LEU A 83 -2.65 1.53 2.16
N CYS A 84 -2.57 2.67 2.84
CA CYS A 84 -1.67 2.86 3.98
C CYS A 84 -2.09 2.03 5.19
N ARG A 85 -3.39 1.96 5.49
CA ARG A 85 -3.93 1.22 6.64
C ARG A 85 -3.58 -0.27 6.56
N PHE A 86 -3.67 -0.85 5.37
CA PHE A 86 -3.28 -2.25 5.13
C PHE A 86 -1.79 -2.43 4.77
N GLY A 87 -1.01 -1.35 4.75
CA GLY A 87 0.40 -1.41 4.41
C GLY A 87 0.66 -1.93 3.00
N ILE A 88 -0.11 -1.44 2.03
CA ILE A 88 0.00 -1.90 0.64
C ILE A 88 1.16 -1.22 -0.05
N GLU A 89 2.14 -2.02 -0.46
CA GLU A 89 3.21 -1.64 -1.35
C GLU A 89 3.05 -2.37 -2.69
N TYR A 90 3.44 -1.72 -3.77
CA TYR A 90 3.49 -2.36 -5.08
C TYR A 90 4.94 -2.68 -5.42
N VAL A 91 5.23 -3.96 -5.64
CA VAL A 91 6.55 -4.46 -6.00
C VAL A 91 6.55 -5.00 -7.42
N GLU A 92 7.68 -4.86 -8.12
CA GLU A 92 7.84 -5.42 -9.45
C GLU A 92 8.00 -6.94 -9.36
N ASP A 93 7.15 -7.67 -10.06
CA ASP A 93 7.27 -9.12 -10.20
C ASP A 93 8.41 -9.42 -11.19
N PRO A 94 9.49 -10.11 -10.78
CA PRO A 94 10.64 -10.38 -11.64
C PRO A 94 10.33 -11.28 -12.84
N ALA A 95 9.21 -12.01 -12.83
CA ALA A 95 8.81 -12.89 -13.93
C ALA A 95 8.01 -12.17 -15.00
N THR A 96 7.15 -11.21 -14.61
CA THR A 96 6.23 -10.52 -15.51
C THR A 96 6.57 -9.06 -15.74
N TYR A 97 7.44 -8.49 -14.90
CA TYR A 97 7.75 -7.06 -14.84
C TYR A 97 6.53 -6.17 -14.56
N GLU A 98 5.45 -6.77 -14.06
CA GLU A 98 4.25 -6.05 -13.62
C GLU A 98 4.36 -5.71 -12.14
N TYR A 99 3.79 -4.56 -11.74
CA TYR A 99 3.68 -4.19 -10.33
C TYR A 99 2.49 -4.88 -9.70
N ILE A 100 2.78 -5.69 -8.67
CA ILE A 100 1.79 -6.45 -7.90
C ILE A 100 1.70 -5.91 -6.47
N PRO A 101 0.51 -5.92 -5.84
CA PRO A 101 0.36 -5.49 -4.46
C PRO A 101 0.94 -6.52 -3.49
N THR A 102 1.60 -6.01 -2.45
CA THR A 102 2.00 -6.79 -1.27
C THR A 102 1.39 -6.15 -0.01
N CYS A 103 1.18 -6.93 1.05
CA CYS A 103 0.63 -6.45 2.32
C CYS A 103 1.69 -6.54 3.40
N HIS A 104 2.09 -5.40 3.98
CA HIS A 104 3.04 -5.33 5.09
C HIS A 104 2.37 -5.36 6.48
N ARG A 105 1.05 -5.26 6.51
CA ARG A 105 0.25 -5.30 7.75
C ARG A 105 -0.76 -6.43 7.66
N ALA A 106 -0.57 -7.46 8.48
CA ALA A 106 -1.57 -8.52 8.62
C ALA A 106 -2.81 -7.95 9.34
N SER A 107 -3.97 -8.12 8.75
CA SER A 107 -5.26 -7.78 9.33
C SER A 107 -6.27 -8.85 8.99
N PHE A 108 -7.20 -9.10 9.93
CA PHE A 108 -8.39 -9.92 9.65
C PHE A 108 -9.44 -9.14 8.87
N ASP A 109 -9.38 -7.80 8.90
CA ASP A 109 -10.30 -6.95 8.18
C ASP A 109 -9.95 -6.95 6.68
N SER A 110 -10.98 -7.00 5.85
CA SER A 110 -10.82 -6.94 4.40
C SER A 110 -10.74 -5.49 3.92
N ILE A 111 -9.84 -5.20 2.97
CA ILE A 111 -9.83 -3.90 2.30
C ILE A 111 -11.18 -3.58 1.64
N LEU A 112 -11.96 -4.59 1.24
CA LEU A 112 -13.27 -4.40 0.61
C LEU A 112 -14.34 -3.84 1.56
N GLU A 113 -14.12 -3.90 2.87
CA GLU A 113 -15.01 -3.40 3.92
C GLU A 113 -14.46 -2.12 4.57
N ASP A 114 -13.29 -1.66 4.14
CA ASP A 114 -12.65 -0.46 4.69
C ASP A 114 -13.43 0.80 4.35
N VAL A 115 -13.62 1.68 5.33
CA VAL A 115 -14.43 2.90 5.20
C VAL A 115 -13.88 3.85 4.15
N ASP A 116 -12.54 3.97 4.04
CA ASP A 116 -11.91 4.84 3.05
C ASP A 116 -11.97 4.22 1.65
N TYR A 117 -11.86 2.89 1.51
CA TYR A 117 -12.11 2.23 0.23
C TYR A 117 -13.55 2.47 -0.26
N LEU A 118 -14.53 2.34 0.63
CA LEU A 118 -15.94 2.57 0.27
C LEU A 118 -16.18 4.03 -0.13
N ALA A 119 -15.60 5.00 0.60
CA ALA A 119 -15.64 6.40 0.25
C ALA A 119 -14.97 6.69 -1.11
N ALA A 120 -13.79 6.09 -1.38
CA ALA A 120 -13.12 6.21 -2.68
C ALA A 120 -14.00 5.73 -3.84
N VAL A 121 -14.69 4.61 -3.65
CA VAL A 121 -15.63 4.07 -4.64
C VAL A 121 -16.84 4.99 -4.83
N GLU A 122 -17.39 5.54 -3.75
CA GLU A 122 -18.56 6.42 -3.77
C GLU A 122 -18.26 7.73 -4.52
N HIS A 123 -17.13 8.38 -4.21
CA HIS A 123 -16.77 9.72 -4.73
C HIS A 123 -16.07 9.70 -6.09
N SER A 124 -15.83 8.52 -6.67
CA SER A 124 -15.14 8.38 -7.95
C SER A 124 -16.07 8.37 -9.17
N ASP A 125 -15.53 8.80 -10.32
CA ASP A 125 -16.17 8.58 -11.62
C ASP A 125 -16.19 7.09 -12.02
N GLY A 126 -16.97 6.75 -13.07
CA GLY A 126 -17.19 5.36 -13.44
C GLY A 126 -15.95 4.59 -13.92
N ILE A 127 -14.91 5.27 -14.42
CA ILE A 127 -13.65 4.63 -14.87
C ILE A 127 -12.76 4.38 -13.66
N THR A 128 -12.54 5.41 -12.86
CA THR A 128 -11.73 5.39 -11.64
C THR A 128 -12.30 4.38 -10.62
N ARG A 129 -13.63 4.35 -10.47
CA ARG A 129 -14.34 3.37 -9.63
C ARG A 129 -14.01 1.94 -10.00
N ARG A 130 -14.09 1.60 -11.28
CA ARG A 130 -13.77 0.24 -11.75
C ARG A 130 -12.32 -0.12 -11.47
N GLN A 131 -11.41 0.85 -11.55
CA GLN A 131 -10.00 0.60 -11.23
C GLN A 131 -9.81 0.34 -9.74
N TYR A 132 -10.41 1.15 -8.84
CA TYR A 132 -10.35 0.88 -7.40
C TYR A 132 -10.90 -0.50 -7.05
N GLN A 133 -12.05 -0.88 -7.63
CA GLN A 133 -12.64 -2.20 -7.41
C GLN A 133 -11.74 -3.35 -7.89
N LYS A 134 -11.10 -3.18 -9.05
CA LYS A 134 -10.15 -4.16 -9.58
C LYS A 134 -8.92 -4.30 -8.70
N ASP A 135 -8.35 -3.19 -8.25
CA ASP A 135 -7.16 -3.20 -7.42
C ASP A 135 -7.48 -3.73 -6.01
N ALA A 136 -8.59 -3.32 -5.41
CA ALA A 136 -9.05 -3.85 -4.14
C ALA A 136 -9.32 -5.36 -4.17
N ALA A 137 -9.88 -5.88 -5.26
CA ALA A 137 -10.06 -7.32 -5.41
C ALA A 137 -8.75 -8.11 -5.44
N LYS A 138 -7.72 -7.59 -6.11
CA LYS A 138 -6.37 -8.17 -6.10
C LYS A 138 -5.74 -8.14 -4.70
N ILE A 139 -5.87 -7.01 -4.00
CA ILE A 139 -5.36 -6.86 -2.62
C ILE A 139 -6.07 -7.84 -1.68
N ALA A 140 -7.40 -7.96 -1.77
CA ALA A 140 -8.17 -8.91 -0.98
C ALA A 140 -7.78 -10.37 -1.25
N GLU A 141 -7.36 -10.71 -2.47
CA GLU A 141 -6.82 -12.03 -2.78
C GLU A 141 -5.49 -12.28 -2.06
N VAL A 142 -4.58 -11.30 -2.07
CA VAL A 142 -3.31 -11.35 -1.32
C VAL A 142 -3.57 -11.50 0.18
N GLN A 143 -4.51 -10.71 0.76
CA GLN A 143 -4.88 -10.80 2.18
C GLN A 143 -5.38 -12.20 2.53
N ARG A 144 -6.27 -12.79 1.72
CA ARG A 144 -6.75 -14.17 1.94
C ARG A 144 -5.62 -15.20 1.87
N GLY A 145 -4.68 -15.04 0.94
CA GLY A 145 -3.51 -15.90 0.84
C GLY A 145 -2.65 -15.87 2.11
N ILE A 146 -2.38 -14.68 2.65
CA ILE A 146 -1.61 -14.50 3.89
C ILE A 146 -2.33 -15.17 5.07
N LEU A 147 -3.64 -14.94 5.23
CA LEU A 147 -4.43 -15.54 6.30
C LEU A 147 -4.49 -17.07 6.18
N ALA A 148 -4.65 -17.61 4.96
CA ALA A 148 -4.66 -19.06 4.75
C ALA A 148 -3.31 -19.70 5.11
N THR A 149 -2.20 -19.05 4.75
CA THR A 149 -0.85 -19.52 5.11
C THR A 149 -0.65 -19.49 6.62
N SER A 150 -1.03 -18.39 7.29
CA SER A 150 -0.89 -18.26 8.74
C SER A 150 -1.72 -19.28 9.55
N GLN A 151 -2.82 -19.77 8.99
CA GLN A 151 -3.64 -20.82 9.63
C GLN A 151 -3.05 -22.23 9.49
N HIS A 152 -2.14 -22.45 8.54
CA HIS A 152 -1.47 -23.74 8.31
C HIS A 152 -0.10 -23.82 8.98
N GLU A 153 0.46 -22.71 9.44
CA GLU A 153 1.70 -22.71 10.20
C GLU A 153 1.43 -23.11 11.66
N GLU A 154 2.26 -24.00 12.21
CA GLU A 154 2.20 -24.29 13.64
C GLU A 154 2.51 -23.01 14.43
N PRO A 155 1.71 -22.68 15.46
CA PRO A 155 1.93 -21.48 16.24
C PRO A 155 3.28 -21.52 16.94
N PHE A 156 4.12 -20.53 16.69
CA PHE A 156 5.37 -20.35 17.43
C PHE A 156 5.08 -19.65 18.77
N ASP A 157 5.63 -20.16 19.85
CA ASP A 157 5.49 -19.54 21.17
C ASP A 157 6.29 -18.24 21.30
N VAL A 158 7.33 -18.07 20.48
CA VAL A 158 8.17 -16.87 20.47
C VAL A 158 8.65 -16.57 19.06
N PHE A 159 8.49 -15.32 18.62
CA PHE A 159 9.11 -14.79 17.41
C PHE A 159 10.25 -13.84 17.79
N ILE A 160 11.48 -14.19 17.41
CA ILE A 160 12.67 -13.35 17.65
C ILE A 160 13.05 -12.66 16.34
N CYS A 161 12.86 -11.34 16.28
CA CYS A 161 13.36 -10.51 15.21
C CYS A 161 14.73 -9.97 15.57
N TYR A 162 15.75 -10.20 14.74
CA TYR A 162 17.05 -9.56 14.88
C TYR A 162 17.44 -8.90 13.55
N LYS A 163 18.16 -7.80 13.67
CA LYS A 163 18.80 -7.16 12.52
C LYS A 163 20.25 -7.62 12.48
N GLU A 164 20.64 -8.28 11.41
CA GLU A 164 22.03 -8.58 11.15
C GLU A 164 22.73 -7.26 10.79
N THR A 165 23.65 -6.79 11.66
CA THR A 165 24.52 -5.66 11.35
C THR A 165 25.86 -6.22 10.93
N ASP A 166 26.47 -5.65 9.88
CA ASP A 166 27.77 -6.04 9.29
C ASP A 166 28.98 -5.84 10.23
N ASP A 167 28.76 -5.62 11.51
CA ASP A 167 29.83 -5.43 12.47
C ASP A 167 30.27 -6.77 13.08
N THR A 168 31.53 -7.11 12.85
CA THR A 168 32.23 -8.37 13.11
C THR A 168 32.39 -8.74 14.59
N THR A 169 31.48 -8.40 15.45
CA THR A 169 31.40 -8.93 16.81
C THR A 169 30.44 -10.10 16.87
N HIS A 170 31.03 -11.30 16.86
CA HIS A 170 30.33 -12.57 16.94
C HIS A 170 29.44 -12.67 18.19
N VAL A 171 28.17 -12.34 18.08
CA VAL A 171 27.16 -12.88 18.96
C VAL A 171 26.32 -13.86 18.14
N ARG A 172 26.68 -15.13 18.19
CA ARG A 172 25.83 -16.21 17.68
C ARG A 172 24.67 -16.37 18.64
N TYR A 173 23.52 -15.80 18.33
CA TYR A 173 22.28 -16.20 18.95
C TYR A 173 21.81 -17.49 18.29
N VAL A 174 21.83 -18.58 19.05
CA VAL A 174 21.18 -19.83 18.65
C VAL A 174 19.69 -19.62 18.91
N PRO A 175 18.79 -19.77 17.90
CA PRO A 175 17.37 -19.71 18.16
C PRO A 175 16.98 -20.92 19.03
N PHE A 176 16.54 -20.67 20.25
CA PHE A 176 15.91 -21.70 21.06
C PHE A 176 14.47 -21.87 20.57
N LEU A 177 14.23 -22.95 19.83
CA LEU A 177 12.90 -23.47 19.57
C LEU A 177 12.44 -24.17 20.86
N LEU A 178 11.60 -23.52 21.65
CA LEU A 178 10.89 -24.20 22.74
C LEU A 178 9.66 -24.89 22.12
N HIS A 179 9.82 -26.17 21.86
CA HIS A 179 8.70 -27.03 21.48
C HIS A 179 7.83 -27.29 22.72
N ARG A 180 6.52 -27.11 22.60
CA ARG A 180 5.48 -27.29 23.65
C ARG A 180 5.33 -28.73 24.19
N SER A 181 6.31 -29.60 24.03
CA SER A 181 6.20 -31.02 24.39
C SER A 181 6.56 -31.35 25.85
N PHE A 182 6.71 -30.34 26.73
CA PHE A 182 7.04 -30.59 28.14
C PHE A 182 6.06 -29.91 29.09
N LEU A 183 4.78 -30.25 29.01
CA LEU A 183 3.83 -30.12 30.11
C LEU A 183 2.74 -31.21 29.95
N GLN A 184 3.05 -32.41 30.35
CA GLN A 184 2.10 -33.35 30.89
C GLN A 184 2.49 -33.65 32.34
#